data_a7ed0d2c59bea9c8c1215e64717b2d04
#
_entry.id   a7ed0d2c59bea9c8c1215e64717b2d04
#
_cell.length_a   1.000
_cell.length_b   1.000
_cell.length_c   1.000
_cell.angle_alpha   90.00
_cell.angle_beta   90.00
_cell.angle_gamma   90.00
#
_symmetry.space_group_name_H-M   'P 1'
#
loop_
_entity.id
_entity.type
_entity.pdbx_description
1 polymer ?
#
loop_
_entity_poly.entity_id
_entity_poly.type
_entity_poly.pdbx_seq_one_letter_code
_entity_poly.pdbx_strand_id
1 'polypeptide(L)'
;MTEREKMLSGELYDSSDNELEQLRLHARKLARRYNLTDEDQQEVQTQILRELLPATEELPYLQAPVYFDYGCHTYFGKYSSANFNFTCLDVGEIHIGDNVMIGPNVTLATPMHPLLPEERNVRKREDGSLYTLEYAKPITIKDNCWLASNVVVCGGVTIGEGCVIGAGSGVTRDIPPYSLAAGNPCRVIRKITEKDHM
;
A
#
# COMPACT_ATOMS: atom_id res chain seq x y z
N MET A 1 14.56 -21.14 2.16
CA MET A 1 13.63 -19.99 2.11
C MET A 1 13.73 -19.39 0.71
N THR A 2 12.60 -19.25 -0.01
CA THR A 2 12.55 -18.59 -1.33
C THR A 2 12.70 -17.08 -1.17
N GLU A 3 13.00 -16.36 -2.26
CA GLU A 3 13.06 -14.89 -2.20
C GLU A 3 11.70 -14.29 -1.82
N ARG A 4 10.60 -14.90 -2.22
CA ARG A 4 9.25 -14.51 -1.78
C ARG A 4 9.03 -14.69 -0.28
N GLU A 5 9.48 -15.81 0.30
CA GLU A 5 9.38 -16.03 1.74
C GLU A 5 10.22 -15.00 2.53
N LYS A 6 11.43 -14.68 2.06
CA LYS A 6 12.27 -13.62 2.65
C LYS A 6 11.57 -12.25 2.56
N MET A 7 11.03 -11.91 1.39
CA MET A 7 10.29 -10.67 1.17
C MET A 7 9.16 -10.48 2.18
N LEU A 8 8.32 -11.52 2.36
CA LEU A 8 7.17 -11.47 3.27
C LEU A 8 7.56 -11.53 4.75
N SER A 9 8.71 -12.13 5.09
CA SER A 9 9.24 -12.14 6.46
C SER A 9 9.98 -10.87 6.85
N GLY A 10 10.20 -9.94 5.90
CA GLY A 10 10.93 -8.69 6.13
C GLY A 10 12.44 -8.84 6.12
N GLU A 11 12.97 -9.96 5.64
CA GLU A 11 14.39 -10.17 5.41
C GLU A 11 14.86 -9.52 4.11
N LEU A 12 16.17 -9.35 3.96
CA LEU A 12 16.75 -8.91 2.69
C LEU A 12 16.51 -9.97 1.62
N TYR A 13 15.93 -9.58 0.51
CA TYR A 13 15.62 -10.45 -0.62
C TYR A 13 16.07 -9.82 -1.94
N ASP A 14 16.22 -10.66 -2.95
CA ASP A 14 16.53 -10.27 -4.31
C ASP A 14 15.24 -9.96 -5.08
N SER A 15 14.99 -8.68 -5.36
CA SER A 15 13.79 -8.23 -6.06
C SER A 15 13.74 -8.63 -7.55
N SER A 16 14.87 -9.10 -8.12
CA SER A 16 14.96 -9.60 -9.50
C SER A 16 14.72 -11.12 -9.62
N ASP A 17 14.25 -11.77 -8.55
CA ASP A 17 13.83 -13.17 -8.62
C ASP A 17 12.69 -13.37 -9.63
N ASN A 18 12.77 -14.46 -10.40
CA ASN A 18 11.82 -14.69 -11.51
C ASN A 18 10.37 -14.86 -11.03
N GLU A 19 10.12 -15.52 -9.90
CA GLU A 19 8.76 -15.65 -9.33
C GLU A 19 8.19 -14.27 -9.03
N LEU A 20 8.98 -13.43 -8.37
CA LEU A 20 8.58 -12.07 -7.99
C LEU A 20 8.35 -11.17 -9.21
N GLU A 21 9.20 -11.28 -10.23
CA GLU A 21 9.00 -10.53 -11.47
C GLU A 21 7.70 -10.91 -12.19
N GLN A 22 7.38 -12.21 -12.27
CA GLN A 22 6.14 -12.68 -12.90
C GLN A 22 4.89 -12.22 -12.13
N LEU A 23 4.92 -12.28 -10.81
CA LEU A 23 3.83 -11.79 -9.97
C LEU A 23 3.59 -10.28 -10.17
N ARG A 24 4.65 -9.46 -10.13
CA ARG A 24 4.55 -8.02 -10.39
C ARG A 24 4.04 -7.72 -11.80
N LEU A 25 4.54 -8.42 -12.80
CA LEU A 25 4.09 -8.25 -14.18
C LEU A 25 2.60 -8.56 -14.33
N HIS A 26 2.14 -9.63 -13.67
CA HIS A 26 0.72 -10.01 -13.68
C HIS A 26 -0.14 -8.92 -13.04
N ALA A 27 0.17 -8.48 -11.84
CA ALA A 27 -0.57 -7.44 -11.13
C ALA A 27 -0.61 -6.11 -11.91
N ARG A 28 0.53 -5.68 -12.46
CA ARG A 28 0.61 -4.45 -13.26
C ARG A 28 -0.19 -4.53 -14.57
N LYS A 29 -0.30 -5.71 -15.19
CA LYS A 29 -1.20 -5.92 -16.34
C LYS A 29 -2.66 -5.79 -15.93
N LEU A 30 -3.06 -6.36 -14.79
CA LEU A 30 -4.41 -6.25 -14.25
C LEU A 30 -4.75 -4.80 -13.90
N ALA A 31 -3.89 -4.10 -13.16
CA ALA A 31 -4.08 -2.70 -12.84
C ALA A 31 -4.21 -1.82 -14.10
N ARG A 32 -3.38 -2.09 -15.12
CA ARG A 32 -3.50 -1.39 -16.42
C ARG A 32 -4.84 -1.66 -17.09
N ARG A 33 -5.33 -2.91 -17.11
CA ARG A 33 -6.63 -3.25 -17.67
C ARG A 33 -7.75 -2.54 -16.91
N TYR A 34 -7.68 -2.54 -15.57
CA TYR A 34 -8.63 -1.81 -14.71
C TYR A 34 -8.67 -0.32 -15.07
N ASN A 35 -7.51 0.31 -15.17
CA ASN A 35 -7.38 1.74 -15.47
C ASN A 35 -7.86 2.14 -16.88
N LEU A 36 -7.96 1.18 -17.80
CA LEU A 36 -8.44 1.38 -19.17
C LEU A 36 -9.89 0.94 -19.36
N THR A 37 -10.53 0.42 -18.32
CA THR A 37 -11.94 0.00 -18.35
C THR A 37 -12.82 1.19 -17.98
N ASP A 38 -13.83 1.48 -18.80
CA ASP A 38 -14.76 2.57 -18.57
C ASP A 38 -15.56 2.35 -17.27
N GLU A 39 -15.94 3.42 -16.59
CA GLU A 39 -16.60 3.39 -15.28
C GLU A 39 -17.98 2.72 -15.31
N ASP A 40 -18.65 2.69 -16.45
CA ASP A 40 -19.94 1.99 -16.64
C ASP A 40 -19.79 0.48 -16.85
N GLN A 41 -18.58 -0.03 -17.04
CA GLN A 41 -18.26 -1.46 -17.19
C GLN A 41 -17.99 -2.16 -15.84
N GLN A 42 -18.86 -1.98 -14.87
CA GLN A 42 -18.67 -2.43 -13.48
C GLN A 42 -18.41 -3.93 -13.33
N GLU A 43 -19.04 -4.77 -14.16
CA GLU A 43 -18.81 -6.22 -14.12
C GLU A 43 -17.38 -6.58 -14.52
N VAL A 44 -16.84 -5.91 -15.55
CA VAL A 44 -15.44 -6.10 -15.99
C VAL A 44 -14.48 -5.62 -14.94
N GLN A 45 -14.71 -4.44 -14.35
CA GLN A 45 -13.91 -3.92 -13.24
C GLN A 45 -13.90 -4.87 -12.05
N THR A 46 -15.06 -5.40 -11.66
CA THR A 46 -15.20 -6.36 -10.57
C THR A 46 -14.40 -7.63 -10.82
N GLN A 47 -14.44 -8.19 -12.03
CA GLN A 47 -13.67 -9.37 -12.39
C GLN A 47 -12.16 -9.11 -12.28
N ILE A 48 -11.70 -7.97 -12.78
CA ILE A 48 -10.28 -7.58 -12.71
C ILE A 48 -9.83 -7.42 -11.26
N LEU A 49 -10.64 -6.75 -10.42
CA LEU A 49 -10.30 -6.54 -9.01
C LEU A 49 -10.28 -7.84 -8.22
N ARG A 50 -11.16 -8.82 -8.50
CA ARG A 50 -11.10 -10.13 -7.85
C ARG A 50 -9.81 -10.89 -8.17
N GLU A 51 -9.29 -10.74 -9.39
CA GLU A 51 -8.02 -11.33 -9.77
C GLU A 51 -6.83 -10.56 -9.20
N LEU A 52 -6.90 -9.23 -9.13
CA LEU A 52 -5.84 -8.37 -8.59
C LEU A 52 -5.72 -8.46 -7.06
N LEU A 53 -6.86 -8.55 -6.36
CA LEU A 53 -6.96 -8.54 -4.91
C LEU A 53 -7.56 -9.85 -4.36
N PRO A 54 -6.92 -11.00 -4.61
CA PRO A 54 -7.51 -12.33 -4.31
C PRO A 54 -7.70 -12.59 -2.82
N ALA A 55 -7.00 -11.86 -1.97
CA ALA A 55 -7.08 -11.98 -0.51
C ALA A 55 -8.18 -11.10 0.12
N THR A 56 -8.92 -10.34 -0.69
CA THR A 56 -9.99 -9.44 -0.25
C THR A 56 -11.36 -10.08 -0.46
N GLU A 57 -12.13 -10.26 0.61
CA GLU A 57 -13.47 -10.87 0.53
C GLU A 57 -14.49 -9.94 -0.14
N GLU A 58 -14.64 -8.72 0.37
CA GLU A 58 -15.49 -7.68 -0.20
C GLU A 58 -14.63 -6.64 -0.90
N LEU A 59 -14.81 -6.50 -2.22
CA LEU A 59 -13.99 -5.59 -3.01
C LEU A 59 -14.21 -4.14 -2.61
N PRO A 60 -13.13 -3.35 -2.47
CA PRO A 60 -13.23 -1.93 -2.23
C PRO A 60 -13.77 -1.18 -3.46
N TYR A 61 -14.33 0.01 -3.25
CA TYR A 61 -14.51 0.96 -4.34
C TYR A 61 -13.18 1.65 -4.67
N LEU A 62 -12.67 1.41 -5.86
CA LEU A 62 -11.43 2.01 -6.33
C LEU A 62 -11.70 2.91 -7.53
N GLN A 63 -11.28 4.17 -7.46
CA GLN A 63 -11.39 5.11 -8.56
C GLN A 63 -10.10 5.11 -9.38
N ALA A 64 -10.22 4.75 -10.66
CA ALA A 64 -9.08 4.68 -11.57
C ALA A 64 -8.49 6.08 -11.86
N PRO A 65 -7.16 6.19 -12.09
CA PRO A 65 -6.21 5.08 -12.12
C PRO A 65 -5.71 4.64 -10.75
N VAL A 66 -5.35 3.36 -10.63
CA VAL A 66 -4.73 2.75 -9.44
C VAL A 66 -3.45 2.02 -9.83
N TYR A 67 -2.52 1.86 -8.89
CA TYR A 67 -1.24 1.21 -9.11
C TYR A 67 -0.92 0.23 -7.98
N PHE A 68 -0.53 -0.99 -8.35
CA PHE A 68 -0.15 -2.04 -7.41
C PHE A 68 1.17 -2.69 -7.84
N ASP A 69 1.98 -3.10 -6.88
CA ASP A 69 3.12 -3.96 -7.18
C ASP A 69 2.68 -5.42 -7.34
N TYR A 70 1.97 -5.97 -6.36
CA TYR A 70 1.54 -7.37 -6.37
C TYR A 70 0.02 -7.56 -6.28
N GLY A 71 -0.69 -6.68 -5.58
CA GLY A 71 -2.13 -6.78 -5.31
C GLY A 71 -2.48 -7.90 -4.33
N CYS A 72 -1.87 -9.06 -4.48
CA CYS A 72 -2.14 -10.24 -3.65
C CYS A 72 -1.64 -10.13 -2.19
N HIS A 73 -0.90 -9.11 -1.84
CA HIS A 73 -0.48 -8.83 -0.47
C HIS A 73 -1.26 -7.67 0.16
N THR A 74 -2.33 -7.22 -0.49
CA THR A 74 -3.20 -6.13 0.00
C THR A 74 -4.56 -6.69 0.38
N TYR A 75 -4.99 -6.35 1.60
CA TYR A 75 -6.23 -6.78 2.23
C TYR A 75 -7.08 -5.56 2.52
N PHE A 76 -8.27 -5.51 1.94
CA PHE A 76 -9.27 -4.48 2.24
C PHE A 76 -10.39 -5.03 3.11
N GLY A 77 -10.77 -4.28 4.13
CA GLY A 77 -12.00 -4.47 4.87
C GLY A 77 -13.22 -3.93 4.13
N LYS A 78 -14.38 -4.16 4.70
CA LYS A 78 -15.69 -3.80 4.14
C LYS A 78 -15.86 -2.29 4.01
N TYR A 79 -16.57 -1.88 2.93
CA TYR A 79 -16.95 -0.48 2.70
C TYR A 79 -15.76 0.50 2.59
N SER A 80 -14.57 -0.01 2.38
CA SER A 80 -13.38 0.83 2.19
C SER A 80 -13.24 1.27 0.73
N SER A 81 -12.65 2.44 0.54
CA SER A 81 -12.54 3.05 -0.78
C SER A 81 -11.21 3.79 -0.96
N ALA A 82 -10.75 3.86 -2.21
CA ALA A 82 -9.63 4.71 -2.59
C ALA A 82 -9.95 5.53 -3.84
N ASN A 83 -9.55 6.78 -3.77
CA ASN A 83 -9.74 7.77 -4.82
C ASN A 83 -8.61 7.70 -5.87
N PHE A 84 -8.64 8.57 -6.88
CA PHE A 84 -7.71 8.63 -8.00
C PHE A 84 -6.24 8.54 -7.59
N ASN A 85 -5.44 7.87 -8.42
CA ASN A 85 -4.00 7.73 -8.27
C ASN A 85 -3.56 7.05 -6.97
N PHE A 86 -4.41 6.17 -6.44
CA PHE A 86 -4.00 5.33 -5.31
C PHE A 86 -2.84 4.45 -5.73
N THR A 87 -1.73 4.54 -4.99
CA THR A 87 -0.53 3.75 -5.23
C THR A 87 -0.26 2.84 -4.04
N CYS A 88 -0.25 1.54 -4.29
CA CYS A 88 -0.09 0.50 -3.29
C CYS A 88 1.14 -0.35 -3.63
N LEU A 89 2.27 -0.05 -2.99
CA LEU A 89 3.50 -0.81 -3.15
C LEU A 89 3.52 -1.92 -2.10
N ASP A 90 2.79 -2.98 -2.36
CA ASP A 90 2.52 -4.09 -1.46
C ASP A 90 3.56 -5.22 -1.57
N VAL A 91 4.82 -4.85 -1.46
CA VAL A 91 5.95 -5.78 -1.31
C VAL A 91 5.81 -6.56 0.00
N GLY A 92 5.61 -5.86 1.12
CA GLY A 92 5.10 -6.43 2.37
C GLY A 92 3.59 -6.32 2.45
N GLU A 93 2.99 -7.01 3.41
CA GLU A 93 1.53 -6.98 3.56
C GLU A 93 0.99 -5.59 3.92
N ILE A 94 -0.17 -5.25 3.32
CA ILE A 94 -0.93 -4.04 3.61
C ILE A 94 -2.33 -4.43 4.05
N HIS A 95 -2.65 -4.12 5.30
CA HIS A 95 -3.96 -4.38 5.88
C HIS A 95 -4.73 -3.07 6.04
N ILE A 96 -5.85 -2.96 5.35
CA ILE A 96 -6.78 -1.83 5.40
C ILE A 96 -8.07 -2.33 6.02
N GLY A 97 -8.48 -1.73 7.13
CA GLY A 97 -9.68 -2.11 7.89
C GLY A 97 -11.00 -1.73 7.21
N ASP A 98 -12.09 -1.84 7.96
CA ASP A 98 -13.44 -1.50 7.50
C ASP A 98 -13.66 0.02 7.47
N ASN A 99 -14.50 0.50 6.53
CA ASN A 99 -14.89 1.92 6.42
C ASN A 99 -13.69 2.89 6.31
N VAL A 100 -12.61 2.48 5.68
CA VAL A 100 -11.46 3.35 5.44
C VAL A 100 -11.67 4.15 4.17
N MET A 101 -11.54 5.48 4.28
CA MET A 101 -11.61 6.39 3.14
C MET A 101 -10.20 6.89 2.78
N ILE A 102 -9.78 6.61 1.55
CA ILE A 102 -8.46 6.99 1.03
C ILE A 102 -8.65 8.04 -0.06
N GLY A 103 -8.13 9.25 0.20
CA GLY A 103 -8.17 10.39 -0.73
C GLY A 103 -7.26 10.20 -1.96
N PRO A 104 -7.33 11.13 -2.93
CA PRO A 104 -6.51 11.03 -4.14
C PRO A 104 -5.02 11.18 -3.87
N ASN A 105 -4.21 10.53 -4.72
CA ASN A 105 -2.75 10.54 -4.67
C ASN A 105 -2.17 9.99 -3.35
N VAL A 106 -2.86 9.10 -2.66
CA VAL A 106 -2.32 8.44 -1.48
C VAL A 106 -1.40 7.30 -1.91
N THR A 107 -0.26 7.20 -1.23
CA THR A 107 0.72 6.14 -1.44
C THR A 107 0.91 5.34 -0.14
N LEU A 108 0.76 4.03 -0.23
CA LEU A 108 1.14 3.08 0.82
C LEU A 108 2.40 2.35 0.33
N ALA A 109 3.54 2.56 1.01
CA ALA A 109 4.84 2.07 0.55
C ALA A 109 5.49 1.17 1.60
N THR A 110 5.40 -0.14 1.41
CA THR A 110 6.03 -1.14 2.28
C THR A 110 7.50 -1.40 1.96
N PRO A 111 7.97 -1.26 0.67
CA PRO A 111 9.36 -1.56 0.35
C PRO A 111 10.32 -0.57 0.99
N MET A 112 11.46 -1.08 1.39
CA MET A 112 12.55 -0.34 2.00
C MET A 112 13.90 -0.81 1.43
N HIS A 113 14.87 0.08 1.45
CA HIS A 113 16.24 -0.23 1.07
C HIS A 113 17.18 -0.04 2.25
N PRO A 114 18.30 -0.80 2.32
CA PRO A 114 19.36 -0.54 3.26
C PRO A 114 19.84 0.91 3.19
N LEU A 115 20.15 1.51 4.33
CA LEU A 115 20.61 2.90 4.39
C LEU A 115 22.02 3.07 3.87
N LEU A 116 22.88 2.07 4.09
CA LEU A 116 24.25 2.09 3.60
C LEU A 116 24.29 1.89 2.09
N PRO A 117 24.97 2.79 1.33
CA PRO A 117 25.03 2.69 -0.13
C PRO A 117 25.58 1.36 -0.63
N GLU A 118 26.63 0.82 0.02
CA GLU A 118 27.24 -0.47 -0.31
C GLU A 118 26.31 -1.67 -0.17
N GLU A 119 25.26 -1.55 0.65
CA GLU A 119 24.22 -2.58 0.79
C GLU A 119 23.08 -2.38 -0.22
N ARG A 120 22.75 -1.13 -0.54
CA ARG A 120 21.63 -0.74 -1.41
C ARG A 120 21.96 -0.76 -2.89
N ASN A 121 23.22 -0.49 -3.24
CA ASN A 121 23.61 -0.32 -4.64
C ASN A 121 23.43 -1.60 -5.45
N VAL A 122 23.26 -1.41 -6.77
CA VAL A 122 23.18 -2.51 -7.73
C VAL A 122 24.43 -3.40 -7.61
N ARG A 123 24.21 -4.70 -7.57
CA ARG A 123 25.21 -5.75 -7.52
C ARG A 123 25.23 -6.54 -8.81
N LYS A 124 26.35 -7.17 -9.10
CA LYS A 124 26.51 -8.00 -10.30
C LYS A 124 26.81 -9.45 -9.89
N ARG A 125 26.09 -10.40 -10.47
CA ARG A 125 26.32 -11.83 -10.29
C ARG A 125 27.46 -12.30 -11.20
N GLU A 126 27.93 -13.54 -10.99
CA GLU A 126 28.97 -14.17 -11.79
C GLU A 126 28.59 -14.31 -13.27
N ASP A 127 27.31 -14.52 -13.55
CA ASP A 127 26.75 -14.60 -14.91
C ASP A 127 26.58 -13.23 -15.60
N GLY A 128 26.91 -12.15 -14.90
CA GLY A 128 26.83 -10.78 -15.39
C GLY A 128 25.48 -10.11 -15.17
N SER A 129 24.46 -10.80 -14.67
CA SER A 129 23.16 -10.22 -14.35
C SER A 129 23.25 -9.26 -13.16
N LEU A 130 22.36 -8.28 -13.14
CA LEU A 130 22.30 -7.25 -12.10
C LEU A 130 21.16 -7.53 -11.11
N TYR A 131 21.36 -7.20 -9.84
CA TYR A 131 20.34 -7.32 -8.82
C TYR A 131 20.49 -6.24 -7.73
N THR A 132 19.42 -6.03 -6.98
CA THR A 132 19.42 -5.19 -5.77
C THR A 132 18.79 -5.96 -4.62
N LEU A 133 19.21 -5.64 -3.40
CA LEU A 133 18.56 -6.17 -2.21
C LEU A 133 17.61 -5.14 -1.62
N GLU A 134 16.45 -5.61 -1.26
CA GLU A 134 15.38 -4.85 -0.63
C GLU A 134 14.85 -5.61 0.58
N TYR A 135 14.09 -4.94 1.41
CA TYR A 135 13.29 -5.56 2.46
C TYR A 135 11.96 -4.82 2.57
N ALA A 136 10.99 -5.37 3.26
CA ALA A 136 9.71 -4.74 3.44
C ALA A 136 9.28 -4.74 4.90
N LYS A 137 8.41 -3.78 5.25
CA LYS A 137 7.70 -3.77 6.52
C LYS A 137 6.23 -3.57 6.26
N PRO A 138 5.34 -4.32 6.94
CA PRO A 138 3.91 -4.24 6.70
C PRO A 138 3.34 -2.86 7.09
N ILE A 139 2.20 -2.52 6.49
CA ILE A 139 1.39 -1.35 6.87
C ILE A 139 0.04 -1.84 7.37
N THR A 140 -0.44 -1.26 8.46
CA THR A 140 -1.78 -1.51 8.97
C THR A 140 -2.54 -0.20 9.13
N ILE A 141 -3.70 -0.10 8.50
CA ILE A 141 -4.66 0.98 8.69
C ILE A 141 -5.89 0.36 9.32
N LYS A 142 -6.21 0.75 10.56
CA LYS A 142 -7.36 0.22 11.29
C LYS A 142 -8.67 0.84 10.78
N ASP A 143 -9.78 0.34 11.29
CA ASP A 143 -11.12 0.72 10.86
C ASP A 143 -11.41 2.22 11.02
N ASN A 144 -12.36 2.71 10.21
CA ASN A 144 -12.90 4.07 10.32
C ASN A 144 -11.87 5.19 10.14
N CYS A 145 -10.77 4.92 9.44
CA CYS A 145 -9.75 5.93 9.16
C CYS A 145 -10.07 6.74 7.89
N TRP A 146 -9.66 8.00 7.91
CA TRP A 146 -9.65 8.86 6.74
C TRP A 146 -8.23 9.38 6.46
N LEU A 147 -7.68 8.98 5.31
CA LEU A 147 -6.43 9.52 4.78
C LEU A 147 -6.78 10.56 3.73
N ALA A 148 -6.46 11.82 3.96
CA ALA A 148 -6.73 12.89 3.01
C ALA A 148 -5.76 12.83 1.80
N SER A 149 -5.91 13.75 0.86
CA SER A 149 -5.14 13.77 -0.39
C SER A 149 -3.62 13.86 -0.17
N ASN A 150 -2.85 13.20 -1.03
CA ASN A 150 -1.37 13.24 -1.04
C ASN A 150 -0.71 12.74 0.25
N VAL A 151 -1.34 11.84 0.98
CA VAL A 151 -0.74 11.18 2.15
C VAL A 151 0.19 10.07 1.67
N VAL A 152 1.37 9.99 2.27
CA VAL A 152 2.31 8.87 2.10
C VAL A 152 2.46 8.14 3.42
N VAL A 153 2.19 6.83 3.43
CA VAL A 153 2.41 5.96 4.60
C VAL A 153 3.61 5.07 4.32
N CYS A 154 4.61 5.13 5.21
CA CYS A 154 5.83 4.33 5.10
C CYS A 154 5.68 2.95 5.73
N GLY A 155 6.49 2.01 5.27
CA GLY A 155 6.53 0.64 5.80
C GLY A 155 6.79 0.58 7.31
N GLY A 156 6.11 -0.33 7.98
CA GLY A 156 6.18 -0.56 9.42
C GLY A 156 5.22 0.31 10.25
N VAL A 157 4.34 1.08 9.61
CA VAL A 157 3.41 2.00 10.30
C VAL A 157 2.08 1.32 10.57
N THR A 158 1.57 1.53 11.79
CA THR A 158 0.18 1.25 12.15
C THR A 158 -0.57 2.56 12.41
N ILE A 159 -1.66 2.80 11.65
CA ILE A 159 -2.61 3.88 11.91
C ILE A 159 -3.77 3.29 12.70
N GLY A 160 -3.95 3.77 13.93
CA GLY A 160 -5.01 3.32 14.85
C GLY A 160 -6.41 3.67 14.34
N GLU A 161 -7.41 2.99 14.90
CA GLU A 161 -8.82 3.15 14.55
C GLU A 161 -9.28 4.62 14.65
N GLY A 162 -10.18 5.03 13.75
CA GLY A 162 -10.85 6.33 13.79
C GLY A 162 -9.91 7.52 13.59
N CYS A 163 -8.74 7.33 12.99
CA CYS A 163 -7.79 8.39 12.73
C CYS A 163 -8.14 9.21 11.48
N VAL A 164 -7.80 10.48 11.52
CA VAL A 164 -7.81 11.38 10.36
C VAL A 164 -6.37 11.84 10.10
N ILE A 165 -5.89 11.56 8.89
CA ILE A 165 -4.56 11.98 8.43
C ILE A 165 -4.72 13.14 7.44
N GLY A 166 -4.24 14.32 7.84
CA GLY A 166 -4.33 15.54 7.04
C GLY A 166 -3.55 15.47 5.72
N ALA A 167 -4.02 16.22 4.74
CA ALA A 167 -3.45 16.21 3.39
C ALA A 167 -1.94 16.54 3.37
N GLY A 168 -1.19 15.92 2.44
CA GLY A 168 0.24 16.14 2.26
C GLY A 168 1.11 15.53 3.38
N SER A 169 0.57 14.68 4.23
CA SER A 169 1.30 14.10 5.35
C SER A 169 2.23 12.96 4.95
N GLY A 170 3.43 12.92 5.55
CA GLY A 170 4.35 11.80 5.51
C GLY A 170 4.31 11.00 6.82
N VAL A 171 3.61 9.88 6.84
CA VAL A 171 3.41 9.06 8.04
C VAL A 171 4.55 8.06 8.17
N THR A 172 5.47 8.35 9.10
CA THR A 172 6.71 7.56 9.32
C THR A 172 6.74 6.85 10.67
N ARG A 173 5.67 6.96 11.46
CA ARG A 173 5.51 6.36 12.80
C ARG A 173 4.05 6.07 13.06
N ASP A 174 3.80 5.16 13.98
CA ASP A 174 2.46 4.79 14.40
C ASP A 174 1.66 6.00 14.87
N ILE A 175 0.36 5.99 14.55
CA ILE A 175 -0.62 6.99 14.96
C ILE A 175 -1.60 6.31 15.94
N PRO A 176 -1.71 6.80 17.19
CA PRO A 176 -2.62 6.21 18.16
C PRO A 176 -4.08 6.43 17.74
N PRO A 177 -5.02 5.53 18.15
CA PRO A 177 -6.43 5.61 17.76
C PRO A 177 -7.06 6.98 18.07
N TYR A 178 -8.10 7.32 17.28
CA TYR A 178 -8.89 8.54 17.39
C TYR A 178 -8.04 9.81 17.42
N SER A 179 -7.10 9.91 16.51
CA SER A 179 -6.18 11.04 16.38
C SER A 179 -6.36 11.81 15.08
N LEU A 180 -6.39 13.14 15.18
CA LEU A 180 -6.10 14.01 14.05
C LEU A 180 -4.59 14.22 13.99
N ALA A 181 -3.97 13.79 12.90
CA ALA A 181 -2.54 13.88 12.66
C ALA A 181 -2.25 14.52 11.30
N ALA A 182 -1.20 15.31 11.19
CA ALA A 182 -0.81 15.91 9.90
C ALA A 182 0.65 16.32 9.87
N GLY A 183 1.13 16.66 8.68
CA GLY A 183 2.44 17.23 8.40
C GLY A 183 3.46 16.25 7.83
N ASN A 184 4.63 16.77 7.49
CA ASN A 184 5.78 15.96 7.05
C ASN A 184 7.03 16.39 7.82
N PRO A 185 7.53 15.57 8.77
CA PRO A 185 6.94 14.28 9.19
C PRO A 185 5.61 14.45 9.93
N CYS A 186 4.69 13.50 9.74
CA CYS A 186 3.36 13.51 10.36
C CYS A 186 3.44 13.45 11.89
N ARG A 187 2.63 14.25 12.57
CA ARG A 187 2.53 14.29 14.04
C ARG A 187 1.07 14.38 14.46
N VAL A 188 0.76 13.76 15.59
CA VAL A 188 -0.54 13.91 16.23
C VAL A 188 -0.72 15.37 16.65
N ILE A 189 -1.78 15.99 16.19
CA ILE A 189 -2.17 17.37 16.53
C ILE A 189 -3.04 17.34 17.79
N ARG A 190 -4.07 16.47 17.81
CA ARG A 190 -4.99 16.31 18.91
C ARG A 190 -5.78 15.01 18.83
N LYS A 191 -6.48 14.68 19.89
CA LYS A 191 -7.51 13.64 19.89
C LYS A 191 -8.77 14.12 19.15
N ILE A 192 -9.44 13.18 18.49
CA ILE A 192 -10.81 13.34 17.97
C ILE A 192 -11.76 12.98 19.12
N THR A 193 -12.76 13.81 19.37
CA THR A 193 -13.69 13.68 20.48
C THR A 193 -15.12 14.01 20.04
N GLU A 194 -16.10 13.83 20.91
CA GLU A 194 -17.50 14.19 20.66
C GLU A 194 -17.71 15.68 20.28
N LYS A 195 -16.74 16.55 20.59
CA LYS A 195 -16.77 17.96 20.18
C LYS A 195 -16.58 18.18 18.67
N ASP A 196 -16.19 17.14 17.96
CA ASP A 196 -16.01 17.16 16.50
C ASP A 196 -17.31 16.80 15.74
N HIS A 197 -18.44 16.63 16.45
CA HIS A 197 -19.76 16.55 15.81
C HIS A 197 -20.10 17.85 15.09
N MET A 198 -20.70 17.71 13.87
CA MET A 198 -21.20 18.83 13.05
C MET A 198 -22.67 19.09 13.33
#